data_0b359c7b5c679efa1f840a026cb5220f
#
_entry.id   0b359c7b5c679efa1f840a026cb5220f
#
_cell.length_a   1.000
_cell.length_b   1.000
_cell.length_c   1.000
_cell.angle_alpha   90.00
_cell.angle_beta   90.00
_cell.angle_gamma   90.00
#
_symmetry.space_group_name_H-M   'P 1'
#
loop_
_entity.id
_entity.type
_entity.pdbx_description
1 polymer ?
#
loop_
_entity_poly.entity_id
_entity_poly.type
_entity_poly.pdbx_seq_one_letter_code
_entity_poly.pdbx_strand_id
1 'polypeptide(L)'
;MTDQYRFSTICKILLFCFAVQVTFAGITGKLVGRVTSKVTGEPLIGANVIMEGTGIGTATDLEGHYLILQISPREYDIRYTMIGYQDVIMRDVRIRVDLTTTINVELDEGVIGMEAVDVTAERPMVQVDVTYSQVNISSDEFEMLPVEEFEDIIALQAGVVVSDGEMHVRGGRGGEIAYMIDGVTVTDPFNAGMAVEIENNAIQELQFISGTFNAEYGKAMSGIINIITKDGDYSRYDGNVSVNGGTYFTDGEMMKVDLLNDNGILTKDSTMNLFPHLDTFEPTTIKDIQGSISGPILPGKLSIFASGRIKENSGYLFGQRLFVPTSHVWNPLTNDYDLMTLADDTTGGYWDQIGDAPPDSALVRLNWSKQETGQVKFSWRVSPLIKLAYNFMGSRTASQGYSKAYLWNPDGRSHSFTEQTNHSLRLDYSINATTFFNAMVSQSKKNYKSYLKLLKDKNIILDHNLRKKYIIKNYQFDNKFKDL
;
A
#
# COMPACT_ATOMS: atom_id res chain seq x y z
N MET A 1 32.61 -27.41 34.58
CA MET A 1 32.36 -27.15 33.14
C MET A 1 30.89 -26.77 32.81
N THR A 2 29.92 -27.19 33.55
CA THR A 2 28.48 -26.92 33.31
C THR A 2 28.06 -25.47 33.59
N ASP A 3 28.69 -24.75 34.51
CA ASP A 3 28.28 -23.37 34.85
C ASP A 3 28.76 -22.31 33.86
N GLN A 4 29.90 -22.54 33.20
CA GLN A 4 30.39 -21.63 32.15
C GLN A 4 29.49 -21.61 30.89
N TYR A 5 28.92 -22.76 30.56
CA TYR A 5 27.96 -22.84 29.43
C TYR A 5 26.62 -22.17 29.75
N ARG A 6 26.12 -22.29 30.98
CA ARG A 6 24.89 -21.61 31.43
C ARG A 6 25.04 -20.09 31.44
N PHE A 7 26.18 -19.59 31.93
CA PHE A 7 26.46 -18.16 31.94
C PHE A 7 26.63 -17.60 30.53
N SER A 8 27.28 -18.31 29.63
CA SER A 8 27.40 -17.93 28.21
C SER A 8 26.05 -17.91 27.49
N THR A 9 25.16 -18.86 27.79
CA THR A 9 23.82 -18.92 27.19
C THR A 9 22.93 -17.80 27.73
N ILE A 10 22.98 -17.50 29.02
CA ILE A 10 22.24 -16.37 29.60
C ILE A 10 22.76 -15.04 29.08
N CYS A 11 24.08 -14.85 28.92
CA CYS A 11 24.64 -13.66 28.29
C CYS A 11 24.23 -13.53 26.82
N LYS A 12 24.15 -14.62 26.05
CA LYS A 12 23.68 -14.60 24.66
C LYS A 12 22.20 -14.27 24.58
N ILE A 13 21.38 -14.79 25.49
CA ILE A 13 19.95 -14.46 25.57
C ILE A 13 19.75 -12.98 25.96
N LEU A 14 20.50 -12.50 26.96
CA LEU A 14 20.51 -11.10 27.37
C LEU A 14 21.00 -10.16 26.25
N LEU A 15 22.07 -10.55 25.53
CA LEU A 15 22.58 -9.81 24.38
C LEU A 15 21.58 -9.80 23.21
N PHE A 16 20.89 -10.93 23.01
CA PHE A 16 19.82 -11.03 22.02
C PHE A 16 18.61 -10.17 22.41
N CYS A 17 18.19 -10.14 23.67
CA CYS A 17 17.14 -9.24 24.18
C CYS A 17 17.54 -7.76 24.09
N PHE A 18 18.83 -7.42 24.21
CA PHE A 18 19.34 -6.05 24.10
C PHE A 18 19.53 -5.60 22.64
N ALA A 19 19.69 -6.55 21.70
CA ALA A 19 19.81 -6.26 20.27
C ALA A 19 18.47 -6.05 19.55
N VAL A 20 17.34 -6.39 20.20
CA VAL A 20 16.00 -6.10 19.69
C VAL A 20 15.66 -4.66 20.07
N GLN A 21 16.08 -3.72 19.24
CA GLN A 21 15.53 -2.36 19.29
C GLN A 21 14.10 -2.43 18.75
N VAL A 22 13.16 -2.61 19.64
CA VAL A 22 11.73 -2.61 19.32
C VAL A 22 11.29 -1.16 19.26
N THR A 23 11.34 -0.58 18.05
CA THR A 23 10.70 0.71 17.80
C THR A 23 9.22 0.45 17.50
N PHE A 24 8.34 0.89 18.36
CA PHE A 24 6.89 0.80 18.15
C PHE A 24 6.38 2.16 17.67
N ALA A 25 5.88 2.23 16.45
CA ALA A 25 4.97 3.28 16.07
C ALA A 25 3.58 2.92 16.61
N GLY A 26 2.87 3.89 17.17
CA GLY A 26 1.50 3.69 17.61
C GLY A 26 0.60 3.35 16.42
N ILE A 27 -0.34 2.45 16.63
CA ILE A 27 -1.33 2.04 15.62
C ILE A 27 -2.74 1.97 16.23
N THR A 28 -2.87 2.45 17.45
CA THR A 28 -4.12 2.48 18.22
C THR A 28 -4.32 3.86 18.81
N GLY A 29 -5.58 4.21 19.04
CA GLY A 29 -5.96 5.39 19.81
C GLY A 29 -6.36 5.04 21.24
N LYS A 30 -6.69 6.05 22.00
CA LYS A 30 -7.20 5.95 23.36
C LYS A 30 -8.42 6.83 23.57
N LEU A 31 -9.32 6.40 24.44
CA LEU A 31 -10.51 7.13 24.85
C LEU A 31 -10.42 7.43 26.35
N VAL A 32 -10.59 8.69 26.71
CA VAL A 32 -10.64 9.15 28.10
C VAL A 32 -11.83 10.04 28.33
N GLY A 33 -12.19 10.25 29.59
CA GLY A 33 -13.21 11.20 29.93
C GLY A 33 -13.66 11.07 31.38
N ARG A 34 -14.73 11.78 31.69
CA ARG A 34 -15.34 11.79 33.01
C ARG A 34 -16.84 11.61 32.90
N VAL A 35 -17.44 10.83 33.80
CA VAL A 35 -18.89 10.67 33.90
C VAL A 35 -19.37 11.31 35.19
N THR A 36 -20.35 12.21 35.07
CA THR A 36 -20.92 12.96 36.20
C THR A 36 -22.43 12.88 36.17
N SER A 37 -23.06 13.12 37.33
CA SER A 37 -24.50 13.34 37.44
C SER A 37 -24.86 14.70 36.86
N LYS A 38 -25.84 14.79 35.99
CA LYS A 38 -26.32 16.03 35.39
C LYS A 38 -27.03 16.91 36.42
N VAL A 39 -27.62 16.32 37.47
CA VAL A 39 -28.36 17.03 38.50
C VAL A 39 -27.41 17.60 39.57
N THR A 40 -26.45 16.81 40.04
CA THR A 40 -25.59 17.20 41.16
C THR A 40 -24.21 17.66 40.74
N GLY A 41 -23.76 17.33 39.52
CA GLY A 41 -22.38 17.54 39.05
C GLY A 41 -21.35 16.63 39.70
N GLU A 42 -21.77 15.69 40.57
CA GLU A 42 -20.89 14.79 41.28
C GLU A 42 -20.37 13.68 40.36
N PRO A 43 -19.13 13.18 40.59
CA PRO A 43 -18.59 12.07 39.81
C PRO A 43 -19.39 10.79 40.04
N LEU A 44 -19.67 10.05 38.96
CA LEU A 44 -20.35 8.77 39.01
C LEU A 44 -19.31 7.66 39.05
N ILE A 45 -19.15 7.05 40.23
CA ILE A 45 -18.20 5.98 40.53
C ILE A 45 -18.76 4.65 40.04
N GLY A 46 -18.00 3.86 39.28
CA GLY A 46 -18.40 2.55 38.77
C GLY A 46 -19.42 2.60 37.63
N ALA A 47 -19.62 3.75 37.00
CA ALA A 47 -20.37 3.84 35.76
C ALA A 47 -19.66 3.00 34.66
N ASN A 48 -20.40 2.17 33.94
CA ASN A 48 -19.85 1.35 32.87
C ASN A 48 -19.77 2.17 31.58
N VAL A 49 -18.60 2.12 30.92
CA VAL A 49 -18.34 2.69 29.62
C VAL A 49 -18.05 1.55 28.66
N ILE A 50 -18.92 1.30 27.71
CA ILE A 50 -18.90 0.12 26.83
C ILE A 50 -18.87 0.57 25.38
N MET A 51 -17.90 0.09 24.63
CA MET A 51 -17.85 0.26 23.16
C MET A 51 -18.72 -0.81 22.51
N GLU A 52 -19.87 -0.41 21.95
CA GLU A 52 -20.84 -1.34 21.38
C GLU A 52 -20.24 -2.21 20.27
N GLY A 53 -20.67 -3.47 20.19
CA GLY A 53 -20.19 -4.44 19.19
C GLY A 53 -18.74 -4.90 19.36
N THR A 54 -18.01 -4.39 20.37
CA THR A 54 -16.59 -4.73 20.52
C THR A 54 -16.25 -5.64 21.68
N GLY A 55 -17.06 -5.65 22.73
CA GLY A 55 -16.74 -6.32 24.01
C GLY A 55 -15.62 -5.61 24.80
N ILE A 56 -15.24 -4.38 24.41
CA ILE A 56 -14.29 -3.53 25.12
C ILE A 56 -15.07 -2.58 26.00
N GLY A 57 -14.65 -2.41 27.26
CA GLY A 57 -15.26 -1.48 28.18
C GLY A 57 -14.43 -1.32 29.45
N THR A 58 -14.79 -0.33 30.24
CA THR A 58 -14.18 -0.03 31.53
C THR A 58 -15.24 0.52 32.50
N ALA A 59 -14.92 0.64 33.77
CA ALA A 59 -15.71 1.36 34.74
C ALA A 59 -14.99 2.62 35.19
N THR A 60 -15.75 3.64 35.59
CA THR A 60 -15.19 4.89 36.13
C THR A 60 -14.57 4.69 37.51
N ASP A 61 -13.51 5.45 37.80
CA ASP A 61 -12.82 5.49 39.10
C ASP A 61 -13.58 6.35 40.15
N LEU A 62 -12.91 6.60 41.27
CA LEU A 62 -13.49 7.37 42.40
C LEU A 62 -13.78 8.84 42.03
N GLU A 63 -13.08 9.40 41.09
CA GLU A 63 -13.24 10.73 40.57
C GLU A 63 -14.14 10.80 39.33
N GLY A 64 -14.75 9.66 38.94
CA GLY A 64 -15.60 9.51 37.77
C GLY A 64 -14.82 9.45 36.45
N HIS A 65 -13.48 9.36 36.47
CA HIS A 65 -12.69 9.25 35.24
C HIS A 65 -12.68 7.83 34.70
N TYR A 66 -12.53 7.74 33.38
CA TYR A 66 -12.35 6.46 32.69
C TYR A 66 -11.26 6.55 31.63
N LEU A 67 -10.64 5.42 31.33
CA LEU A 67 -9.60 5.28 30.32
C LEU A 67 -9.77 3.93 29.62
N ILE A 68 -9.81 3.96 28.28
CA ILE A 68 -9.74 2.78 27.42
C ILE A 68 -8.55 2.94 26.49
N LEU A 69 -7.65 1.97 26.50
CA LEU A 69 -6.43 1.93 25.70
C LEU A 69 -6.54 0.92 24.56
N GLN A 70 -5.62 1.01 23.60
CA GLN A 70 -5.46 0.06 22.49
C GLN A 70 -6.72 -0.10 21.62
N ILE A 71 -7.40 1.00 21.34
CA ILE A 71 -8.57 1.02 20.49
C ILE A 71 -8.11 1.13 19.03
N SER A 72 -8.53 0.20 18.17
CA SER A 72 -8.28 0.32 16.71
C SER A 72 -8.96 1.58 16.16
N PRO A 73 -8.31 2.32 15.25
CA PRO A 73 -8.88 3.57 14.71
C PRO A 73 -10.12 3.25 13.86
N ARG A 74 -11.25 3.78 14.23
CA ARG A 74 -12.53 3.78 13.49
C ARG A 74 -13.58 4.54 14.28
N GLU A 75 -14.80 4.58 13.78
CA GLU A 75 -15.95 5.10 14.51
C GLU A 75 -16.60 4.04 15.39
N TYR A 76 -17.04 4.45 16.57
CA TYR A 76 -17.66 3.60 17.57
C TYR A 76 -18.86 4.28 18.22
N ASP A 77 -19.85 3.47 18.56
CA ASP A 77 -20.92 3.85 19.49
C ASP A 77 -20.49 3.48 20.90
N ILE A 78 -20.54 4.43 21.81
CA ILE A 78 -20.11 4.24 23.20
C ILE A 78 -21.29 4.42 24.11
N ARG A 79 -21.61 3.36 24.86
CA ARG A 79 -22.71 3.34 25.83
C ARG A 79 -22.16 3.60 27.23
N TYR A 80 -22.81 4.54 27.93
CA TYR A 80 -22.57 4.88 29.32
C TYR A 80 -23.77 4.43 30.13
N THR A 81 -23.55 3.56 31.14
CA THR A 81 -24.66 2.98 31.96
C THR A 81 -24.28 3.05 33.42
N MET A 82 -25.27 3.36 34.26
CA MET A 82 -25.15 3.30 35.71
C MET A 82 -26.50 3.01 36.34
N ILE A 83 -26.55 2.20 37.42
CA ILE A 83 -27.78 1.90 38.14
C ILE A 83 -28.36 3.18 38.72
N GLY A 84 -29.65 3.45 38.42
CA GLY A 84 -30.35 4.65 38.85
C GLY A 84 -30.24 5.86 37.90
N TYR A 85 -29.53 5.69 36.77
CA TYR A 85 -29.37 6.70 35.74
C TYR A 85 -29.88 6.20 34.40
N GLN A 86 -30.25 7.13 33.53
CA GLN A 86 -30.62 6.85 32.14
C GLN A 86 -29.38 6.56 31.33
N ASP A 87 -29.41 5.55 30.47
CA ASP A 87 -28.31 5.22 29.58
C ASP A 87 -28.13 6.31 28.54
N VAL A 88 -26.87 6.66 28.25
CA VAL A 88 -26.48 7.58 27.17
C VAL A 88 -25.64 6.81 26.16
N ILE A 89 -25.96 6.94 24.88
CA ILE A 89 -25.16 6.40 23.78
C ILE A 89 -24.59 7.58 23.00
N MET A 90 -23.25 7.68 23.00
CA MET A 90 -22.52 8.60 22.14
C MET A 90 -22.25 7.91 20.81
N ARG A 91 -22.89 8.40 19.74
CA ARG A 91 -22.79 7.85 18.40
C ARG A 91 -21.61 8.46 17.61
N ASP A 92 -21.06 7.67 16.67
CA ASP A 92 -20.06 8.12 15.70
C ASP A 92 -18.79 8.71 16.34
N VAL A 93 -18.38 8.17 17.47
CA VAL A 93 -17.14 8.57 18.15
C VAL A 93 -15.95 8.09 17.38
N ARG A 94 -15.23 9.01 16.74
CA ARG A 94 -14.04 8.68 15.95
C ARG A 94 -12.80 8.55 16.83
N ILE A 95 -12.20 7.38 16.83
CA ILE A 95 -10.89 7.12 17.44
C ILE A 95 -9.83 7.16 16.35
N ARG A 96 -8.76 7.90 16.56
CA ARG A 96 -7.64 8.06 15.62
C ARG A 96 -6.35 7.50 16.20
N VAL A 97 -5.43 7.14 15.33
CA VAL A 97 -4.09 6.63 15.68
C VAL A 97 -3.31 7.67 16.46
N ASP A 98 -2.64 7.23 17.52
CA ASP A 98 -1.77 8.02 18.41
C ASP A 98 -2.42 9.23 19.05
N LEU A 99 -3.74 9.35 18.97
CA LEU A 99 -4.49 10.46 19.55
C LEU A 99 -5.33 10.03 20.74
N THR A 100 -5.58 11.02 21.62
CA THR A 100 -6.50 10.88 22.74
C THR A 100 -7.84 11.50 22.38
N THR A 101 -8.90 10.68 22.33
CA THR A 101 -10.27 11.17 22.24
C THR A 101 -10.79 11.39 23.65
N THR A 102 -11.22 12.60 23.96
CA THR A 102 -11.74 12.96 25.28
C THR A 102 -13.25 13.21 25.19
N ILE A 103 -14.06 12.42 25.95
CA ILE A 103 -15.51 12.58 26.01
C ILE A 103 -15.96 12.60 27.47
N ASN A 104 -16.52 13.73 27.89
CA ASN A 104 -17.16 13.87 29.17
C ASN A 104 -18.66 13.70 28.99
N VAL A 105 -19.30 12.92 29.86
CA VAL A 105 -20.73 12.60 29.78
C VAL A 105 -21.42 12.89 31.09
N GLU A 106 -22.57 13.52 30.98
CA GLU A 106 -23.49 13.75 32.13
C GLU A 106 -24.68 12.79 32.01
N LEU A 107 -24.89 11.98 33.04
CA LEU A 107 -26.05 11.08 33.11
C LEU A 107 -27.16 11.72 33.93
N ASP A 108 -28.38 11.64 33.39
CA ASP A 108 -29.59 12.08 34.10
C ASP A 108 -30.11 10.95 35.01
N GLU A 109 -30.66 11.33 36.18
CA GLU A 109 -31.34 10.35 37.04
C GLU A 109 -32.56 9.80 36.32
N GLY A 110 -32.69 8.48 36.28
CA GLY A 110 -33.74 7.82 35.51
C GLY A 110 -34.27 6.58 36.18
N VAL A 111 -35.51 6.24 35.85
CA VAL A 111 -36.12 4.99 36.33
C VAL A 111 -35.73 3.85 35.39
N ILE A 112 -35.45 2.68 35.93
CA ILE A 112 -35.10 1.47 35.16
C ILE A 112 -36.13 1.22 34.04
N GLY A 113 -35.67 1.23 32.76
CA GLY A 113 -36.52 0.94 31.60
C GLY A 113 -36.81 2.14 30.68
N MET A 114 -36.19 3.32 30.92
CA MET A 114 -36.20 4.42 29.95
C MET A 114 -35.32 4.07 28.74
N GLU A 115 -35.74 4.53 27.54
CA GLU A 115 -34.93 4.39 26.35
C GLU A 115 -33.61 5.21 26.52
N ALA A 116 -32.50 4.68 25.96
CA ALA A 116 -31.23 5.37 25.98
C ALA A 116 -31.33 6.69 25.19
N VAL A 117 -30.61 7.72 25.67
CA VAL A 117 -30.49 8.99 24.93
C VAL A 117 -29.36 8.85 23.91
N ASP A 118 -29.69 9.01 22.65
CA ASP A 118 -28.72 9.05 21.58
C ASP A 118 -28.16 10.48 21.43
N VAL A 119 -26.85 10.62 21.50
CA VAL A 119 -26.12 11.87 21.32
C VAL A 119 -25.05 11.67 20.24
N THR A 120 -25.03 12.52 19.23
CA THR A 120 -23.95 12.49 18.24
C THR A 120 -22.74 13.24 18.77
N ALA A 121 -21.55 12.63 18.67
CA ALA A 121 -20.30 13.25 19.12
C ALA A 121 -19.97 14.47 18.26
N GLU A 122 -19.72 15.64 18.89
CA GLU A 122 -19.20 16.80 18.19
C GLU A 122 -17.71 16.56 17.85
N ARG A 123 -17.33 16.90 16.62
CA ARG A 123 -15.93 16.81 16.19
C ARG A 123 -15.14 18.01 16.71
N PRO A 124 -14.14 17.86 17.60
CA PRO A 124 -13.30 18.97 17.99
C PRO A 124 -12.52 19.50 16.79
N MET A 125 -12.63 20.80 16.50
CA MET A 125 -11.92 21.46 15.40
C MET A 125 -10.40 21.54 15.60
N VAL A 126 -9.93 21.48 16.84
CA VAL A 126 -8.51 21.65 17.20
C VAL A 126 -8.06 20.48 18.06
N GLN A 127 -7.00 19.82 17.64
CA GLN A 127 -6.33 18.78 18.42
C GLN A 127 -5.20 19.44 19.23
N VAL A 128 -5.35 19.51 20.53
CA VAL A 128 -4.43 20.24 21.43
C VAL A 128 -3.19 19.41 21.78
N ASP A 129 -3.26 18.09 21.61
CA ASP A 129 -2.25 17.13 22.07
C ASP A 129 -1.10 16.89 21.08
N VAL A 130 -1.13 17.51 19.90
CA VAL A 130 -0.16 17.24 18.84
C VAL A 130 0.92 18.31 18.82
N THR A 131 2.18 17.93 19.06
CA THR A 131 3.35 18.82 19.03
C THR A 131 4.05 18.89 17.68
N TYR A 132 3.59 18.09 16.70
CA TYR A 132 4.14 17.97 15.33
C TYR A 132 3.04 18.12 14.28
N SER A 133 3.45 18.41 13.05
CA SER A 133 2.50 18.51 11.94
C SER A 133 2.07 17.11 11.49
N GLN A 134 0.83 16.74 11.83
CA GLN A 134 0.21 15.46 11.51
C GLN A 134 -1.09 15.68 10.77
N VAL A 135 -1.31 14.87 9.75
CA VAL A 135 -2.59 14.76 9.04
C VAL A 135 -3.03 13.30 9.08
N ASN A 136 -4.23 13.09 9.57
CA ASN A 136 -4.85 11.76 9.60
C ASN A 136 -6.02 11.75 8.63
N ILE A 137 -5.99 10.83 7.67
CA ILE A 137 -6.99 10.66 6.62
C ILE A 137 -7.66 9.32 6.83
N SER A 138 -8.96 9.32 7.04
CA SER A 138 -9.74 8.10 7.30
C SER A 138 -10.21 7.45 6.00
N SER A 139 -10.64 6.17 6.08
CA SER A 139 -11.21 5.44 4.94
C SER A 139 -12.36 6.18 4.26
N ASP A 140 -13.21 6.85 5.02
CA ASP A 140 -14.36 7.59 4.48
C ASP A 140 -13.91 8.83 3.69
N GLU A 141 -12.84 9.50 4.15
CA GLU A 141 -12.24 10.63 3.44
C GLU A 141 -11.57 10.16 2.14
N PHE A 142 -10.99 8.94 2.10
CA PHE A 142 -10.47 8.33 0.88
C PHE A 142 -11.57 8.13 -0.18
N GLU A 143 -12.74 7.63 0.24
CA GLU A 143 -13.86 7.34 -0.67
C GLU A 143 -14.48 8.61 -1.29
N MET A 144 -14.31 9.76 -0.64
CA MET A 144 -14.81 11.06 -1.13
C MET A 144 -13.90 11.74 -2.14
N LEU A 145 -12.61 11.34 -2.20
CA LEU A 145 -11.63 11.96 -3.08
C LEU A 145 -11.57 11.22 -4.43
N PRO A 146 -11.53 11.94 -5.56
CA PRO A 146 -11.44 11.35 -6.88
C PRO A 146 -9.98 10.94 -7.21
N VAL A 147 -9.35 10.15 -6.35
CA VAL A 147 -7.96 9.70 -6.47
C VAL A 147 -7.88 8.18 -6.50
N GLU A 148 -6.95 7.65 -7.28
CA GLU A 148 -6.81 6.21 -7.45
C GLU A 148 -5.87 5.56 -6.44
N GLU A 149 -4.88 6.31 -5.96
CA GLU A 149 -3.81 5.80 -5.10
C GLU A 149 -3.61 6.73 -3.88
N PHE A 150 -3.18 6.17 -2.75
CA PHE A 150 -3.02 6.95 -1.51
C PHE A 150 -1.89 7.98 -1.64
N GLU A 151 -0.91 7.74 -2.51
CA GLU A 151 0.16 8.68 -2.82
C GLU A 151 -0.38 10.00 -3.38
N ASP A 152 -1.43 9.94 -4.18
CA ASP A 152 -2.09 11.13 -4.73
C ASP A 152 -2.69 12.00 -3.63
N ILE A 153 -3.24 11.36 -2.59
CA ILE A 153 -3.80 12.07 -1.43
C ILE A 153 -2.70 12.76 -0.62
N ILE A 154 -1.56 12.09 -0.45
CA ILE A 154 -0.40 12.67 0.24
C ILE A 154 0.16 13.83 -0.58
N ALA A 155 0.17 13.72 -1.90
CA ALA A 155 0.62 14.79 -2.79
C ALA A 155 -0.21 16.09 -2.66
N LEU A 156 -1.46 15.99 -2.19
CA LEU A 156 -2.32 17.15 -1.90
C LEU A 156 -1.97 17.84 -0.57
N GLN A 157 -1.11 17.23 0.27
CA GLN A 157 -0.80 17.78 1.58
C GLN A 157 0.21 18.93 1.48
N ALA A 158 0.07 19.91 2.41
CA ALA A 158 0.98 21.04 2.45
C ALA A 158 2.43 20.60 2.67
N GLY A 159 3.33 21.08 1.82
CA GLY A 159 4.76 20.77 1.90
C GLY A 159 5.17 19.48 1.24
N VAL A 160 4.29 18.84 0.48
CA VAL A 160 4.59 17.67 -0.35
C VAL A 160 4.67 18.10 -1.81
N VAL A 161 5.69 17.62 -2.52
CA VAL A 161 5.90 17.83 -3.95
C VAL A 161 6.27 16.49 -4.58
N VAL A 162 5.63 16.13 -5.68
CA VAL A 162 6.01 14.97 -6.48
C VAL A 162 6.76 15.45 -7.71
N SER A 163 8.00 14.99 -7.89
CA SER A 163 8.86 15.31 -9.02
C SER A 163 9.60 14.07 -9.48
N ASP A 164 9.64 13.83 -10.79
CA ASP A 164 10.30 12.68 -11.41
C ASP A 164 9.83 11.31 -10.88
N GLY A 165 8.59 11.24 -10.38
CA GLY A 165 8.00 10.04 -9.79
C GLY A 165 8.45 9.77 -8.35
N GLU A 166 9.17 10.70 -7.72
CA GLU A 166 9.55 10.65 -6.31
C GLU A 166 8.78 11.69 -5.50
N MET A 167 8.42 11.32 -4.28
CA MET A 167 7.75 12.21 -3.34
C MET A 167 8.79 12.91 -2.46
N HIS A 168 8.67 14.21 -2.33
CA HIS A 168 9.52 15.08 -1.52
C HIS A 168 8.67 15.78 -0.44
N VAL A 169 9.10 15.69 0.81
CA VAL A 169 8.41 16.30 1.94
C VAL A 169 9.27 17.42 2.50
N ARG A 170 8.72 18.66 2.55
CA ARG A 170 9.36 19.88 3.09
C ARG A 170 10.77 20.12 2.53
N GLY A 171 10.97 19.81 1.24
CA GLY A 171 12.27 19.99 0.56
C GLY A 171 13.28 18.88 0.88
N GLY A 172 12.90 17.82 1.57
CA GLY A 172 13.70 16.62 1.76
C GLY A 172 13.84 15.79 0.48
N ARG A 173 14.73 14.83 0.48
CA ARG A 173 14.93 13.89 -0.64
C ARG A 173 13.86 12.81 -0.60
N GLY A 174 13.52 12.20 -1.75
CA GLY A 174 12.56 11.13 -1.85
C GLY A 174 12.87 9.93 -0.93
N GLY A 175 14.15 9.61 -0.76
CA GLY A 175 14.60 8.53 0.13
C GLY A 175 14.59 8.83 1.64
N GLU A 176 14.16 9.99 2.07
CA GLU A 176 14.12 10.42 3.47
C GLU A 176 12.75 10.20 4.14
N ILE A 177 11.80 9.64 3.39
CA ILE A 177 10.46 9.29 3.88
C ILE A 177 10.47 7.86 4.43
N ALA A 178 9.95 7.69 5.64
CA ALA A 178 9.71 6.35 6.19
C ALA A 178 8.29 5.91 5.88
N TYR A 179 8.17 4.76 5.23
CA TYR A 179 6.88 4.10 4.99
C TYR A 179 6.65 3.00 6.02
N MET A 180 5.47 3.01 6.62
CA MET A 180 5.08 2.03 7.64
C MET A 180 3.69 1.49 7.34
N ILE A 181 3.48 0.20 7.62
CA ILE A 181 2.16 -0.45 7.58
C ILE A 181 1.93 -1.16 8.90
N ASP A 182 0.83 -0.83 9.56
CA ASP A 182 0.47 -1.33 10.90
C ASP A 182 1.64 -1.18 11.91
N GLY A 183 2.43 -0.07 11.81
CA GLY A 183 3.57 0.19 12.68
C GLY A 183 4.89 -0.50 12.30
N VAL A 184 4.91 -1.25 11.20
CA VAL A 184 6.13 -1.89 10.68
C VAL A 184 6.70 -1.05 9.54
N THR A 185 8.00 -0.80 9.58
CA THR A 185 8.71 -0.15 8.48
C THR A 185 8.70 -1.06 7.24
N VAL A 186 8.15 -0.54 6.15
CA VAL A 186 8.09 -1.19 4.82
C VAL A 186 8.81 -0.36 3.76
N THR A 187 9.75 0.47 4.16
CA THR A 187 10.60 1.23 3.23
C THR A 187 11.52 0.27 2.49
N ASP A 188 11.55 0.32 1.17
CA ASP A 188 12.45 -0.46 0.33
C ASP A 188 13.88 0.12 0.45
N PRO A 189 14.84 -0.64 0.97
CA PRO A 189 16.20 -0.12 1.15
C PRO A 189 16.96 0.10 -0.16
N PHE A 190 16.44 -0.38 -1.29
CA PHE A 190 17.08 -0.24 -2.59
C PHE A 190 16.71 1.07 -3.29
N ASN A 191 15.42 1.41 -3.33
CA ASN A 191 14.92 2.62 -3.99
C ASN A 191 14.27 3.61 -3.04
N ALA A 192 14.28 3.30 -1.73
CA ALA A 192 13.70 4.11 -0.66
C ALA A 192 12.19 4.41 -0.79
N GLY A 193 11.50 3.78 -1.73
CA GLY A 193 10.06 3.82 -1.86
C GLY A 193 9.38 2.79 -0.95
N MET A 194 8.10 2.57 -1.15
CA MET A 194 7.35 1.54 -0.43
C MET A 194 7.68 0.14 -0.96
N ALA A 195 7.99 -0.80 -0.06
CA ALA A 195 8.37 -2.16 -0.42
C ALA A 195 7.18 -3.10 -0.66
N VAL A 196 5.98 -2.70 -0.26
CA VAL A 196 4.74 -3.49 -0.41
C VAL A 196 3.64 -2.55 -0.84
N GLU A 197 2.96 -2.89 -1.92
CA GLU A 197 1.81 -2.13 -2.39
C GLU A 197 0.57 -2.48 -1.58
N ILE A 198 -0.25 -1.48 -1.29
CA ILE A 198 -1.51 -1.61 -0.55
C ILE A 198 -2.61 -0.87 -1.29
N GLU A 199 -3.80 -1.43 -1.27
CA GLU A 199 -4.97 -0.85 -1.92
C GLU A 199 -5.71 0.12 -0.99
N ASN A 200 -6.28 1.18 -1.57
CA ASN A 200 -7.02 2.18 -0.79
C ASN A 200 -8.18 1.56 0.01
N ASN A 201 -8.87 0.56 -0.54
CA ASN A 201 -9.96 -0.13 0.12
C ASN A 201 -9.52 -0.97 1.34
N ALA A 202 -8.21 -1.23 1.46
CA ALA A 202 -7.61 -1.93 2.60
C ALA A 202 -7.12 -0.98 3.70
N ILE A 203 -7.12 0.34 3.45
CA ILE A 203 -6.65 1.35 4.38
C ILE A 203 -7.80 1.76 5.30
N GLN A 204 -7.56 1.69 6.61
CA GLN A 204 -8.46 2.20 7.63
C GLN A 204 -8.17 3.66 7.94
N GLU A 205 -6.89 3.99 8.10
CA GLU A 205 -6.42 5.33 8.38
C GLU A 205 -5.01 5.50 7.81
N LEU A 206 -4.77 6.64 7.18
CA LEU A 206 -3.46 7.09 6.74
C LEU A 206 -3.01 8.23 7.63
N GLN A 207 -1.86 8.07 8.27
CA GLN A 207 -1.23 9.09 9.09
C GLN A 207 -0.01 9.62 8.34
N PHE A 208 -0.02 10.90 8.03
CA PHE A 208 1.11 11.62 7.45
C PHE A 208 1.70 12.57 8.49
N ILE A 209 2.95 12.34 8.86
CA ILE A 209 3.68 13.13 9.85
C ILE A 209 4.85 13.83 9.15
N SER A 210 4.98 15.13 9.35
CA SER A 210 6.06 15.92 8.77
C SER A 210 6.65 16.92 9.76
N GLY A 211 7.95 17.17 9.66
CA GLY A 211 8.67 18.10 10.54
C GLY A 211 9.41 17.41 11.67
N THR A 212 9.06 17.68 12.92
CA THR A 212 9.66 17.01 14.09
C THR A 212 8.90 15.73 14.38
N PHE A 213 9.61 14.63 14.62
CA PHE A 213 9.02 13.32 14.92
C PHE A 213 9.37 12.90 16.34
N ASN A 214 8.52 12.06 16.93
CA ASN A 214 8.83 11.37 18.16
C ASN A 214 10.01 10.40 17.97
N ALA A 215 10.76 10.12 19.02
CA ALA A 215 11.92 9.22 18.97
C ALA A 215 11.58 7.77 18.64
N GLU A 216 10.30 7.39 18.69
CA GLU A 216 9.78 6.09 18.27
C GLU A 216 9.89 5.85 16.76
N TYR A 217 9.90 6.93 15.96
CA TYR A 217 10.04 6.86 14.52
C TYR A 217 11.49 6.90 14.10
N GLY A 218 12.13 5.74 14.01
CA GLY A 218 13.49 5.61 13.49
C GLY A 218 13.56 5.71 11.96
N LYS A 219 14.72 6.12 11.44
CA LYS A 219 15.04 6.14 10.00
C LYS A 219 14.21 7.11 9.14
N ALA A 220 13.42 8.02 9.72
CA ALA A 220 12.74 9.11 9.02
C ALA A 220 13.54 10.40 9.14
N MET A 221 13.64 11.18 8.06
CA MET A 221 14.32 12.49 8.07
C MET A 221 13.40 13.61 7.63
N SER A 222 12.53 13.39 6.63
CA SER A 222 11.66 14.43 6.08
C SER A 222 10.18 14.19 6.36
N GLY A 223 9.73 12.94 6.39
CA GLY A 223 8.33 12.57 6.62
C GLY A 223 8.14 11.11 6.99
N ILE A 224 6.98 10.82 7.56
CA ILE A 224 6.53 9.48 7.89
C ILE A 224 5.14 9.30 7.29
N ILE A 225 4.95 8.19 6.59
CA ILE A 225 3.67 7.75 6.07
C ILE A 225 3.36 6.44 6.79
N ASN A 226 2.43 6.48 7.74
CA ASN A 226 2.00 5.31 8.48
C ASN A 226 0.59 4.92 8.05
N ILE A 227 0.45 3.75 7.48
CA ILE A 227 -0.79 3.20 6.95
C ILE A 227 -1.32 2.17 7.94
N ILE A 228 -2.53 2.39 8.43
CA ILE A 228 -3.23 1.42 9.27
C ILE A 228 -4.21 0.65 8.42
N THR A 229 -4.07 -0.67 8.38
CA THR A 229 -4.95 -1.53 7.58
C THR A 229 -6.26 -1.83 8.30
N LYS A 230 -7.33 -2.03 7.53
CA LYS A 230 -8.65 -2.41 8.06
C LYS A 230 -8.55 -3.72 8.84
N ASP A 231 -9.24 -3.77 9.96
CA ASP A 231 -9.49 -4.99 10.73
C ASP A 231 -10.84 -5.59 10.31
N GLY A 232 -10.99 -6.90 10.45
CA GLY A 232 -12.29 -7.55 10.27
C GLY A 232 -13.29 -7.13 11.36
N ASP A 233 -14.55 -6.99 11.00
CA ASP A 233 -15.62 -6.77 11.97
C ASP A 233 -15.91 -8.07 12.73
N TYR A 234 -16.22 -7.97 14.03
CA TYR A 234 -16.48 -9.14 14.87
C TYR A 234 -17.95 -9.52 14.99
N SER A 235 -18.85 -8.68 14.47
CA SER A 235 -20.31 -8.80 14.65
C SER A 235 -21.08 -8.91 13.35
N ARG A 236 -20.64 -8.25 12.29
CA ARG A 236 -21.34 -8.17 11.01
C ARG A 236 -20.42 -8.43 9.84
N TYR A 237 -20.99 -8.88 8.74
CA TYR A 237 -20.30 -8.93 7.45
C TYR A 237 -20.51 -7.61 6.74
N ASP A 238 -19.45 -7.17 6.11
CA ASP A 238 -19.42 -6.00 5.23
C ASP A 238 -18.53 -6.32 4.03
N GLY A 239 -18.79 -5.70 2.89
CA GLY A 239 -17.97 -5.91 1.71
C GLY A 239 -18.37 -4.98 0.58
N ASN A 240 -17.40 -4.71 -0.27
CA ASN A 240 -17.61 -3.93 -1.48
C ASN A 240 -16.96 -4.60 -2.68
N VAL A 241 -17.46 -4.29 -3.85
CA VAL A 241 -16.86 -4.63 -5.15
C VAL A 241 -17.01 -3.42 -6.06
N SER A 242 -15.89 -3.02 -6.68
CA SER A 242 -15.85 -1.96 -7.68
C SER A 242 -15.26 -2.51 -8.97
N VAL A 243 -15.89 -2.17 -10.10
CA VAL A 243 -15.43 -2.56 -11.43
C VAL A 243 -15.41 -1.31 -12.29
N ASN A 244 -14.21 -0.91 -12.70
CA ASN A 244 -14.00 0.25 -13.56
C ASN A 244 -13.39 -0.21 -14.89
N GLY A 245 -13.83 0.40 -15.95
CA GLY A 245 -13.29 0.22 -17.30
C GLY A 245 -13.02 1.55 -17.94
N GLY A 246 -12.01 1.60 -18.80
CA GLY A 246 -11.64 2.82 -19.49
C GLY A 246 -10.97 2.56 -20.83
N THR A 247 -10.89 3.61 -21.64
CA THR A 247 -10.16 3.60 -22.88
C THR A 247 -9.38 4.89 -23.04
N TYR A 248 -8.32 4.83 -23.82
CA TYR A 248 -7.68 6.02 -24.37
C TYR A 248 -8.41 6.39 -25.66
N PHE A 249 -8.83 7.64 -25.78
CA PHE A 249 -9.54 8.14 -26.92
C PHE A 249 -8.93 9.47 -27.38
N THR A 250 -8.83 9.66 -28.69
CA THR A 250 -8.45 10.94 -29.29
C THR A 250 -9.40 11.27 -30.45
N ASP A 251 -9.84 12.50 -30.53
CA ASP A 251 -10.57 13.09 -31.63
C ASP A 251 -9.65 13.92 -32.57
N GLY A 252 -8.34 14.00 -32.18
CA GLY A 252 -7.37 14.81 -32.88
C GLY A 252 -6.89 14.19 -34.20
N GLU A 253 -6.30 15.02 -35.05
CA GLU A 253 -5.56 14.56 -36.21
C GLU A 253 -4.41 13.66 -35.73
N MET A 254 -4.49 12.40 -36.14
CA MET A 254 -3.47 11.42 -35.76
C MET A 254 -2.14 11.83 -36.35
N MET A 255 -1.10 11.83 -35.54
CA MET A 255 0.24 12.18 -35.97
C MET A 255 0.72 11.16 -37.00
N LYS A 256 0.71 11.57 -38.25
CA LYS A 256 1.19 10.75 -39.36
C LYS A 256 2.70 10.89 -39.42
N VAL A 257 3.38 9.77 -39.41
CA VAL A 257 4.84 9.72 -39.63
C VAL A 257 5.06 9.26 -41.07
N ASP A 258 5.75 10.08 -41.85
CA ASP A 258 6.18 9.72 -43.20
C ASP A 258 7.20 8.57 -43.12
N LEU A 259 6.92 7.47 -43.79
CA LEU A 259 7.84 6.32 -43.89
C LEU A 259 8.86 6.54 -45.01
N LEU A 260 10.04 6.07 -44.80
CA LEU A 260 11.07 6.02 -45.84
C LEU A 260 10.70 4.95 -46.86
N ASN A 261 10.87 5.23 -48.16
CA ASN A 261 10.80 4.20 -49.19
C ASN A 261 12.07 3.33 -49.19
N ASP A 262 12.08 2.27 -50.03
CA ASP A 262 13.20 1.34 -50.17
C ASP A 262 14.55 2.02 -50.55
N ASN A 263 14.54 3.29 -50.94
CA ASN A 263 15.70 4.09 -51.26
C ASN A 263 16.06 5.11 -50.16
N GLY A 264 15.40 5.03 -48.97
CA GLY A 264 15.64 5.95 -47.86
C GLY A 264 15.09 7.37 -48.09
N ILE A 265 14.18 7.55 -49.03
CA ILE A 265 13.55 8.84 -49.32
C ILE A 265 12.17 8.90 -48.65
N LEU A 266 11.91 10.00 -47.92
CA LEU A 266 10.59 10.26 -47.34
C LEU A 266 9.52 10.29 -48.46
N THR A 267 8.58 9.35 -48.39
CA THR A 267 7.43 9.32 -49.31
C THR A 267 6.18 9.77 -48.58
N LYS A 268 5.46 10.70 -49.18
CA LYS A 268 4.17 11.19 -48.67
C LYS A 268 3.05 10.14 -48.69
N ASP A 269 3.28 9.02 -49.37
CA ASP A 269 2.23 8.04 -49.63
C ASP A 269 2.17 6.87 -48.59
N SER A 270 3.15 6.80 -47.68
CA SER A 270 3.19 5.78 -46.64
C SER A 270 3.21 6.45 -45.28
N THR A 271 2.03 6.73 -44.74
CA THR A 271 1.89 7.30 -43.42
C THR A 271 1.55 6.21 -42.41
N MET A 272 2.29 6.17 -41.31
CA MET A 272 1.98 5.31 -40.18
C MET A 272 1.22 6.11 -39.12
N ASN A 273 0.11 5.55 -38.66
CA ASN A 273 -0.58 6.07 -37.51
C ASN A 273 0.17 5.67 -36.22
N LEU A 274 0.71 6.63 -35.51
CA LEU A 274 1.41 6.40 -34.24
C LEU A 274 0.49 5.95 -33.10
N PHE A 275 -0.82 6.21 -33.24
CA PHE A 275 -1.83 5.86 -32.26
C PHE A 275 -2.96 5.04 -32.90
N PRO A 276 -2.65 3.88 -33.49
CA PRO A 276 -3.69 3.01 -34.02
C PRO A 276 -4.62 2.56 -32.91
N HIS A 277 -5.91 2.43 -33.23
CA HIS A 277 -6.97 2.02 -32.30
C HIS A 277 -7.39 3.03 -31.20
N LEU A 278 -6.90 4.29 -31.25
CA LEU A 278 -7.44 5.34 -30.35
C LEU A 278 -8.70 6.01 -30.91
N ASP A 279 -9.12 5.66 -32.10
CA ASP A 279 -10.38 6.08 -32.76
C ASP A 279 -11.55 5.15 -32.43
N THR A 280 -11.28 4.01 -31.78
CA THR A 280 -12.28 3.03 -31.39
C THR A 280 -12.45 2.99 -29.88
N PHE A 281 -13.71 2.89 -29.42
CA PHE A 281 -14.00 2.74 -28.00
C PHE A 281 -13.77 1.29 -27.55
N GLU A 282 -12.67 1.07 -26.85
CA GLU A 282 -12.31 -0.22 -26.25
C GLU A 282 -12.33 -0.12 -24.71
N PRO A 283 -13.47 -0.30 -24.05
CA PRO A 283 -13.62 -0.09 -22.60
C PRO A 283 -12.80 -1.05 -21.74
N THR A 284 -12.17 -2.03 -22.37
CA THR A 284 -11.29 -3.02 -21.72
C THR A 284 -9.81 -2.68 -21.81
N THR A 285 -9.44 -1.53 -22.38
CA THR A 285 -8.04 -1.07 -22.45
C THR A 285 -7.49 -0.79 -21.07
N ILE A 286 -8.31 -0.18 -20.22
CA ILE A 286 -8.04 -0.04 -18.78
C ILE A 286 -9.09 -0.85 -18.05
N LYS A 287 -8.67 -1.76 -17.17
CA LYS A 287 -9.52 -2.57 -16.30
C LYS A 287 -9.04 -2.41 -14.88
N ASP A 288 -9.97 -2.13 -13.98
CA ASP A 288 -9.69 -2.05 -12.56
C ASP A 288 -10.84 -2.72 -11.81
N ILE A 289 -10.55 -3.87 -11.24
CA ILE A 289 -11.50 -4.67 -10.47
C ILE A 289 -10.93 -4.79 -9.07
N GLN A 290 -11.65 -4.27 -8.10
CA GLN A 290 -11.26 -4.36 -6.71
C GLN A 290 -12.44 -4.79 -5.84
N GLY A 291 -12.12 -5.42 -4.72
CA GLY A 291 -13.14 -5.81 -3.75
C GLY A 291 -12.56 -6.08 -2.39
N SER A 292 -13.40 -5.98 -1.38
CA SER A 292 -13.06 -6.36 -0.03
C SER A 292 -14.23 -7.03 0.67
N ILE A 293 -13.91 -7.85 1.66
CA ILE A 293 -14.85 -8.49 2.55
C ILE A 293 -14.30 -8.46 3.98
N SER A 294 -15.18 -8.16 4.92
CA SER A 294 -14.91 -8.10 6.35
C SER A 294 -16.01 -8.87 7.09
N GLY A 295 -15.65 -9.56 8.17
CA GLY A 295 -16.68 -10.20 8.99
C GLY A 295 -16.15 -11.18 10.02
N PRO A 296 -17.05 -11.71 10.89
CA PRO A 296 -16.70 -12.67 11.92
C PRO A 296 -16.53 -14.08 11.34
N ILE A 297 -15.39 -14.73 11.67
CA ILE A 297 -15.26 -16.19 11.54
C ILE A 297 -15.88 -16.87 12.78
N LEU A 298 -15.57 -16.32 13.95
CA LEU A 298 -16.18 -16.68 15.22
C LEU A 298 -16.70 -15.38 15.86
N PRO A 299 -18.02 -15.19 15.96
CA PRO A 299 -18.60 -13.95 16.48
C PRO A 299 -17.97 -13.52 17.81
N GLY A 300 -17.59 -12.26 17.90
CA GLY A 300 -16.95 -11.65 19.06
C GLY A 300 -15.51 -12.07 19.33
N LYS A 301 -14.97 -13.10 18.66
CA LYS A 301 -13.64 -13.65 18.94
C LYS A 301 -12.66 -13.58 17.80
N LEU A 302 -13.05 -14.03 16.61
CA LEU A 302 -12.16 -14.11 15.45
C LEU A 302 -12.84 -13.46 14.25
N SER A 303 -12.18 -12.47 13.67
CA SER A 303 -12.63 -11.80 12.45
C SER A 303 -11.60 -11.93 11.33
N ILE A 304 -12.09 -11.75 10.11
CA ILE A 304 -11.29 -11.68 8.89
C ILE A 304 -11.58 -10.38 8.15
N PHE A 305 -10.54 -9.80 7.59
CA PHE A 305 -10.61 -8.82 6.51
C PHE A 305 -9.82 -9.38 5.33
N ALA A 306 -10.38 -9.33 4.14
CA ALA A 306 -9.69 -9.70 2.91
C ALA A 306 -10.00 -8.67 1.84
N SER A 307 -8.99 -8.27 1.07
CA SER A 307 -9.14 -7.39 -0.08
C SER A 307 -8.28 -7.86 -1.24
N GLY A 308 -8.64 -7.44 -2.44
CA GLY A 308 -7.86 -7.71 -3.64
C GLY A 308 -8.21 -6.74 -4.76
N ARG A 309 -7.23 -6.50 -5.65
CA ARG A 309 -7.39 -5.66 -6.85
C ARG A 309 -6.63 -6.28 -8.01
N ILE A 310 -7.22 -6.17 -9.18
CA ILE A 310 -6.59 -6.46 -10.47
C ILE A 310 -6.70 -5.18 -11.29
N LYS A 311 -5.58 -4.51 -11.51
CA LYS A 311 -5.47 -3.31 -12.36
C LYS A 311 -4.68 -3.68 -13.61
N GLU A 312 -5.27 -3.52 -14.77
CA GLU A 312 -4.65 -3.80 -16.07
C GLU A 312 -4.79 -2.57 -16.96
N ASN A 313 -3.67 -2.07 -17.44
CA ASN A 313 -3.61 -1.00 -18.41
C ASN A 313 -2.88 -1.55 -19.64
N SER A 314 -3.61 -1.75 -20.71
CA SER A 314 -3.04 -2.30 -21.94
C SER A 314 -2.17 -1.28 -22.71
N GLY A 315 -2.20 0.00 -22.31
CA GLY A 315 -1.43 1.06 -22.95
C GLY A 315 -2.05 1.62 -24.23
N TYR A 316 -1.46 2.68 -24.74
CA TYR A 316 -1.94 3.42 -25.91
C TYR A 316 -0.86 3.70 -26.96
N LEU A 317 0.40 3.35 -26.68
CA LEU A 317 1.50 3.50 -27.61
C LEU A 317 1.80 2.18 -28.29
N PHE A 318 1.86 2.19 -29.60
CA PHE A 318 2.07 1.00 -30.40
C PHE A 318 3.40 1.09 -31.15
N GLY A 319 4.02 -0.08 -31.34
CA GLY A 319 5.09 -0.30 -32.26
C GLY A 319 4.66 -1.31 -33.32
N GLN A 320 5.35 -1.32 -34.43
CA GLN A 320 5.15 -2.30 -35.49
C GLN A 320 6.26 -3.34 -35.45
N ARG A 321 5.91 -4.61 -35.47
CA ARG A 321 6.87 -5.71 -35.48
C ARG A 321 7.47 -5.86 -36.88
N LEU A 322 8.49 -5.06 -37.17
CA LEU A 322 9.26 -5.18 -38.43
C LEU A 322 10.52 -6.01 -38.22
N PHE A 323 11.03 -6.08 -37.00
CA PHE A 323 12.22 -6.83 -36.61
C PHE A 323 11.94 -7.70 -35.42
N VAL A 324 12.69 -8.78 -35.29
CA VAL A 324 12.64 -9.67 -34.13
C VAL A 324 13.74 -9.28 -33.12
N PRO A 325 13.66 -9.70 -31.85
CA PRO A 325 14.65 -9.36 -30.82
C PRO A 325 16.10 -9.76 -31.15
N THR A 326 16.26 -10.70 -32.04
CA THR A 326 17.56 -11.20 -32.53
C THR A 326 18.05 -10.49 -33.79
N SER A 327 17.31 -9.55 -34.34
CA SER A 327 17.74 -8.79 -35.51
C SER A 327 18.90 -7.86 -35.14
N HIS A 328 19.92 -7.85 -35.98
CA HIS A 328 21.14 -7.07 -35.81
C HIS A 328 21.38 -6.20 -37.03
N VAL A 329 22.03 -5.08 -36.83
CA VAL A 329 22.55 -4.21 -37.87
C VAL A 329 24.07 -4.17 -37.79
N TRP A 330 24.73 -4.17 -38.93
CA TRP A 330 26.16 -3.99 -38.98
C TRP A 330 26.53 -2.54 -38.60
N ASN A 331 27.34 -2.39 -37.57
CA ASN A 331 27.87 -1.10 -37.16
C ASN A 331 29.29 -0.90 -37.70
N PRO A 332 29.48 -0.03 -38.68
CA PRO A 332 30.79 0.17 -39.27
C PRO A 332 31.77 0.85 -38.31
N LEU A 333 31.30 1.52 -37.24
CA LEU A 333 32.15 2.20 -36.28
C LEU A 333 32.80 1.22 -35.30
N THR A 334 32.05 0.19 -34.90
CA THR A 334 32.54 -0.85 -33.98
C THR A 334 33.10 -2.07 -34.72
N ASN A 335 32.87 -2.15 -36.03
CA ASN A 335 33.17 -3.31 -36.88
C ASN A 335 32.54 -4.62 -36.31
N ASP A 336 31.32 -4.52 -35.76
CA ASP A 336 30.57 -5.60 -35.19
C ASP A 336 29.04 -5.40 -35.44
N TYR A 337 28.24 -6.42 -35.13
CA TYR A 337 26.79 -6.37 -35.22
C TYR A 337 26.19 -5.92 -33.90
N ASP A 338 25.43 -4.84 -33.93
CA ASP A 338 24.66 -4.34 -32.80
C ASP A 338 23.18 -4.71 -32.92
N LEU A 339 22.49 -4.83 -31.76
CA LEU A 339 21.05 -4.99 -31.75
C LEU A 339 20.36 -3.80 -32.39
N MET A 340 19.45 -4.07 -33.29
CA MET A 340 18.74 -3.04 -34.02
C MET A 340 17.87 -2.19 -33.11
N THR A 341 18.15 -0.90 -33.05
CA THR A 341 17.37 0.13 -32.37
C THR A 341 17.05 1.26 -33.34
N LEU A 342 16.13 2.13 -33.00
CA LEU A 342 15.79 3.29 -33.84
C LEU A 342 16.96 4.25 -34.06
N ALA A 343 17.93 4.25 -33.15
CA ALA A 343 19.13 5.08 -33.25
C ALA A 343 20.04 4.66 -34.44
N ASP A 344 19.91 3.43 -34.89
CA ASP A 344 20.73 2.86 -35.94
C ASP A 344 20.30 3.33 -37.35
N ASP A 345 19.08 3.90 -37.48
CA ASP A 345 18.52 4.43 -38.70
C ASP A 345 19.26 5.70 -39.22
N THR A 346 20.04 6.36 -38.36
CA THR A 346 20.76 7.58 -38.69
C THR A 346 22.18 7.35 -39.29
N THR A 347 22.66 6.10 -39.26
CA THR A 347 24.05 5.77 -39.61
C THR A 347 24.22 5.14 -40.99
N GLY A 348 23.15 4.94 -41.77
CA GLY A 348 23.19 4.42 -43.13
C GLY A 348 23.78 3.02 -43.27
N GLY A 349 23.64 2.20 -42.22
CA GLY A 349 24.11 0.83 -42.20
C GLY A 349 23.27 -0.09 -43.09
N TYR A 350 23.91 -1.09 -43.69
CA TYR A 350 23.23 -2.14 -44.42
C TYR A 350 22.46 -3.05 -43.48
N TRP A 351 21.19 -3.25 -43.78
CA TRP A 351 20.28 -4.11 -43.05
C TRP A 351 20.47 -5.58 -43.42
N ASP A 352 21.28 -6.33 -42.71
CA ASP A 352 21.32 -7.79 -42.82
C ASP A 352 20.40 -8.40 -41.79
N GLN A 353 19.29 -8.95 -42.24
CA GLN A 353 18.38 -9.73 -41.39
C GLN A 353 19.04 -11.08 -41.05
N ILE A 354 19.62 -11.19 -39.89
CA ILE A 354 19.99 -12.48 -39.31
C ILE A 354 18.91 -12.89 -38.33
N GLY A 355 17.86 -13.53 -38.82
CA GLY A 355 16.80 -14.05 -37.96
C GLY A 355 15.79 -14.91 -38.73
N ASP A 356 15.36 -15.98 -38.12
CA ASP A 356 14.67 -17.13 -38.72
C ASP A 356 13.19 -16.95 -39.06
N ALA A 357 12.57 -15.81 -38.86
CA ALA A 357 11.16 -15.62 -39.21
C ALA A 357 10.91 -14.22 -39.78
N PRO A 358 10.21 -14.12 -40.94
CA PRO A 358 9.77 -12.82 -41.41
C PRO A 358 8.83 -12.18 -40.35
N PRO A 359 8.97 -10.88 -40.08
CA PRO A 359 8.09 -10.19 -39.19
C PRO A 359 6.63 -10.25 -39.68
N ASP A 360 5.70 -10.43 -38.78
CA ASP A 360 4.27 -10.47 -39.09
C ASP A 360 3.66 -9.06 -39.30
N SER A 361 4.49 -8.03 -39.18
CA SER A 361 4.12 -6.60 -39.25
C SER A 361 2.99 -6.23 -38.26
N ALA A 362 2.80 -7.04 -37.22
CA ALA A 362 1.74 -6.82 -36.25
C ALA A 362 2.00 -5.57 -35.42
N LEU A 363 0.93 -4.87 -35.10
CA LEU A 363 0.95 -3.79 -34.12
C LEU A 363 0.99 -4.34 -32.70
N VAL A 364 1.95 -3.93 -31.93
CA VAL A 364 2.20 -4.39 -30.54
C VAL A 364 2.21 -3.18 -29.60
N ARG A 365 1.53 -3.30 -28.47
CA ARG A 365 1.50 -2.25 -27.44
C ARG A 365 2.86 -2.17 -26.74
N LEU A 366 3.40 -0.96 -26.63
CA LEU A 366 4.73 -0.68 -26.08
C LEU A 366 4.71 -0.26 -24.62
N ASN A 367 3.56 0.20 -24.10
CA ASN A 367 3.40 0.66 -22.73
C ASN A 367 2.20 -0.03 -22.11
N TRP A 368 2.44 -1.04 -21.33
CA TRP A 368 1.38 -1.76 -20.63
C TRP A 368 1.81 -2.10 -19.20
N SER A 369 0.83 -2.24 -18.32
CA SER A 369 1.06 -2.70 -16.97
C SER A 369 -0.09 -3.60 -16.51
N LYS A 370 0.24 -4.59 -15.71
CA LYS A 370 -0.71 -5.44 -15.00
C LYS A 370 -0.25 -5.57 -13.56
N GLN A 371 -1.14 -5.26 -12.64
CA GLN A 371 -0.92 -5.32 -11.21
C GLN A 371 -2.01 -6.17 -10.56
N GLU A 372 -1.60 -7.08 -9.71
CA GLU A 372 -2.46 -7.92 -8.90
C GLU A 372 -2.03 -7.75 -7.46
N THR A 373 -2.94 -7.31 -6.59
CA THR A 373 -2.68 -7.12 -5.16
C THR A 373 -3.70 -7.87 -4.35
N GLY A 374 -3.31 -8.25 -3.14
CA GLY A 374 -4.21 -8.91 -2.22
C GLY A 374 -3.71 -8.84 -0.79
N GLN A 375 -4.66 -8.74 0.13
CA GLN A 375 -4.43 -8.72 1.57
C GLN A 375 -5.41 -9.65 2.27
N VAL A 376 -4.94 -10.31 3.32
CA VAL A 376 -5.78 -11.07 4.25
C VAL A 376 -5.28 -10.81 5.66
N LYS A 377 -6.17 -10.33 6.53
CA LYS A 377 -5.88 -10.05 7.93
C LYS A 377 -6.85 -10.81 8.84
N PHE A 378 -6.29 -11.57 9.76
CA PHE A 378 -7.03 -12.25 10.81
C PHE A 378 -6.81 -11.52 12.12
N SER A 379 -7.89 -11.21 12.84
CA SER A 379 -7.82 -10.55 14.14
C SER A 379 -8.53 -11.46 15.16
N TRP A 380 -7.75 -11.96 16.12
CA TRP A 380 -8.23 -12.92 17.13
C TRP A 380 -8.14 -12.33 18.54
N ARG A 381 -9.28 -12.19 19.19
CA ARG A 381 -9.38 -11.89 20.62
C ARG A 381 -9.29 -13.20 21.40
N VAL A 382 -8.08 -13.54 21.84
CA VAL A 382 -7.83 -14.75 22.63
C VAL A 382 -8.53 -14.63 24.00
N SER A 383 -8.46 -13.43 24.57
CA SER A 383 -9.15 -13.04 25.81
C SER A 383 -9.48 -11.55 25.76
N PRO A 384 -10.23 -10.98 26.71
CA PRO A 384 -10.44 -9.53 26.80
C PRO A 384 -9.14 -8.71 26.89
N LEU A 385 -8.05 -9.34 27.36
CA LEU A 385 -6.75 -8.69 27.56
C LEU A 385 -5.75 -8.95 26.42
N ILE A 386 -6.00 -9.96 25.57
CA ILE A 386 -5.04 -10.43 24.57
C ILE A 386 -5.69 -10.45 23.19
N LYS A 387 -5.13 -9.67 22.25
CA LYS A 387 -5.44 -9.70 20.82
C LYS A 387 -4.22 -10.16 20.03
N LEU A 388 -4.42 -11.10 19.10
CA LEU A 388 -3.46 -11.52 18.10
C LEU A 388 -3.98 -11.08 16.74
N ALA A 389 -3.10 -10.53 15.91
CA ALA A 389 -3.41 -10.21 14.53
C ALA A 389 -2.33 -10.78 13.61
N TYR A 390 -2.75 -11.47 12.56
CA TYR A 390 -1.89 -11.90 11.47
C TYR A 390 -2.33 -11.21 10.19
N ASN A 391 -1.40 -10.55 9.49
CA ASN A 391 -1.65 -9.87 8.25
C ASN A 391 -0.71 -10.41 7.17
N PHE A 392 -1.28 -10.81 6.04
CA PHE A 392 -0.59 -11.17 4.82
C PHE A 392 -0.94 -10.16 3.74
N MET A 393 0.07 -9.63 3.06
CA MET A 393 -0.08 -8.80 1.88
C MET A 393 0.79 -9.36 0.76
N GLY A 394 0.29 -9.33 -0.47
CA GLY A 394 1.03 -9.76 -1.64
C GLY A 394 0.68 -8.93 -2.86
N SER A 395 1.68 -8.63 -3.69
CA SER A 395 1.47 -7.99 -4.97
C SER A 395 2.33 -8.62 -6.07
N ARG A 396 1.83 -8.56 -7.29
CA ARG A 396 2.53 -8.91 -8.52
C ARG A 396 2.31 -7.82 -9.53
N THR A 397 3.40 -7.26 -10.03
CA THR A 397 3.36 -6.24 -11.09
C THR A 397 4.17 -6.72 -12.27
N ALA A 398 3.56 -6.70 -13.45
CA ALA A 398 4.24 -6.93 -14.73
C ALA A 398 4.05 -5.68 -15.58
N SER A 399 5.11 -5.16 -16.17
CA SER A 399 5.03 -3.94 -16.99
C SER A 399 6.08 -3.88 -18.08
N GLN A 400 5.77 -3.09 -19.08
CA GLN A 400 6.71 -2.64 -20.10
C GLN A 400 6.51 -1.14 -20.27
N GLY A 401 7.57 -0.34 -20.07
CA GLY A 401 7.52 1.09 -20.31
C GLY A 401 7.80 1.41 -21.77
N TYR A 402 7.31 2.53 -22.28
CA TYR A 402 7.57 2.98 -23.63
C TYR A 402 9.06 3.31 -23.88
N SER A 403 9.53 2.99 -25.07
CA SER A 403 10.80 3.50 -25.58
C SER A 403 10.75 3.60 -27.11
N LYS A 404 11.02 4.78 -27.62
CA LYS A 404 11.04 5.07 -29.05
C LYS A 404 12.02 4.19 -29.82
N ALA A 405 13.13 3.78 -29.18
CA ALA A 405 14.14 2.90 -29.78
C ALA A 405 13.59 1.52 -30.17
N TYR A 406 12.47 1.08 -29.61
CA TYR A 406 11.86 -0.22 -29.89
C TYR A 406 10.57 -0.12 -30.72
N LEU A 407 10.35 1.01 -31.40
CA LEU A 407 9.14 1.22 -32.21
C LEU A 407 8.95 0.14 -33.28
N TRP A 408 10.05 -0.31 -33.91
CA TRP A 408 10.08 -1.31 -34.96
C TRP A 408 10.46 -2.72 -34.48
N ASN A 409 10.88 -2.83 -33.25
CA ASN A 409 11.23 -4.10 -32.59
C ASN A 409 10.61 -4.15 -31.19
N PRO A 410 9.27 -4.14 -31.07
CA PRO A 410 8.58 -4.04 -29.79
C PRO A 410 8.89 -5.20 -28.82
N ASP A 411 9.17 -6.39 -29.35
CA ASP A 411 9.54 -7.57 -28.56
C ASP A 411 11.00 -7.54 -28.08
N GLY A 412 11.82 -6.62 -28.60
CA GLY A 412 13.22 -6.42 -28.18
C GLY A 412 13.37 -5.72 -26.84
N ARG A 413 12.30 -5.14 -26.32
CA ARG A 413 12.31 -4.47 -25.02
C ARG A 413 12.05 -5.44 -23.87
N SER A 414 12.80 -5.29 -22.79
CA SER A 414 12.62 -6.09 -21.59
C SER A 414 11.31 -5.76 -20.88
N HIS A 415 10.68 -6.79 -20.36
CA HIS A 415 9.56 -6.70 -19.43
C HIS A 415 10.09 -6.71 -18.00
N SER A 416 9.48 -5.92 -17.13
CA SER A 416 9.77 -5.89 -15.71
C SER A 416 8.71 -6.66 -14.93
N PHE A 417 9.15 -7.46 -13.98
CA PHE A 417 8.29 -8.25 -13.10
C PHE A 417 8.71 -7.99 -11.67
N THR A 418 7.77 -7.59 -10.86
CA THR A 418 7.94 -7.39 -9.41
C THR A 418 6.97 -8.28 -8.67
N GLU A 419 7.46 -9.04 -7.71
CA GLU A 419 6.65 -9.82 -6.77
C GLU A 419 7.01 -9.38 -5.36
N GLN A 420 6.01 -9.08 -4.56
CA GLN A 420 6.18 -8.63 -3.18
C GLN A 420 5.30 -9.45 -2.28
N THR A 421 5.79 -9.78 -1.10
CA THR A 421 5.01 -10.42 -0.03
C THR A 421 5.44 -9.85 1.31
N ASN A 422 4.46 -9.63 2.16
CA ASN A 422 4.67 -9.23 3.55
C ASN A 422 3.83 -10.12 4.46
N HIS A 423 4.43 -10.63 5.51
CA HIS A 423 3.78 -11.35 6.58
C HIS A 423 4.05 -10.60 7.88
N SER A 424 3.04 -10.30 8.65
CA SER A 424 3.20 -9.73 9.97
C SER A 424 2.33 -10.43 11.00
N LEU A 425 2.87 -10.64 12.18
CA LEU A 425 2.18 -11.18 13.33
C LEU A 425 2.33 -10.19 14.49
N ARG A 426 1.22 -9.80 15.08
CA ARG A 426 1.16 -8.83 16.17
C ARG A 426 0.44 -9.43 17.38
N LEU A 427 0.99 -9.12 18.54
CA LEU A 427 0.42 -9.41 19.84
C LEU A 427 0.16 -8.09 20.58
N ASP A 428 -1.06 -7.86 20.99
CA ASP A 428 -1.44 -6.78 21.90
C ASP A 428 -1.88 -7.41 23.23
N TYR A 429 -1.25 -6.98 24.32
CA TYR A 429 -1.54 -7.46 25.66
C TYR A 429 -1.78 -6.30 26.62
N SER A 430 -3.01 -6.14 27.10
CA SER A 430 -3.39 -5.18 28.14
C SER A 430 -3.18 -5.83 29.50
N ILE A 431 -2.13 -5.41 30.22
CA ILE A 431 -1.80 -5.95 31.54
C ILE A 431 -2.81 -5.46 32.58
N ASN A 432 -3.16 -4.19 32.52
CA ASN A 432 -4.19 -3.54 33.34
C ASN A 432 -4.75 -2.32 32.59
N ALA A 433 -5.63 -1.52 33.22
CA ALA A 433 -6.28 -0.37 32.59
C ALA A 433 -5.28 0.72 32.12
N THR A 434 -4.07 0.77 32.68
CA THR A 434 -3.07 1.81 32.40
C THR A 434 -1.80 1.28 31.76
N THR A 435 -1.61 -0.04 31.69
CA THR A 435 -0.37 -0.67 31.23
C THR A 435 -0.65 -1.70 30.16
N PHE A 436 0.06 -1.58 29.05
CA PHE A 436 -0.06 -2.54 27.93
C PHE A 436 1.32 -2.89 27.35
N PHE A 437 1.34 -3.96 26.61
CA PHE A 437 2.50 -4.45 25.89
C PHE A 437 2.09 -4.84 24.47
N ASN A 438 2.85 -4.36 23.48
CA ASN A 438 2.70 -4.74 22.08
C ASN A 438 3.98 -5.41 21.61
N ALA A 439 3.85 -6.46 20.82
CA ALA A 439 4.96 -7.09 20.12
C ALA A 439 4.56 -7.38 18.68
N MET A 440 5.49 -7.15 17.75
CA MET A 440 5.27 -7.44 16.36
C MET A 440 6.50 -8.07 15.71
N VAL A 441 6.24 -9.02 14.81
CA VAL A 441 7.26 -9.62 13.94
C VAL A 441 6.75 -9.56 12.52
N SER A 442 7.60 -9.11 11.60
CA SER A 442 7.26 -9.07 10.18
C SER A 442 8.39 -9.61 9.31
N GLN A 443 7.99 -10.12 8.13
CA GLN A 443 8.90 -10.55 7.08
C GLN A 443 8.40 -10.01 5.75
N SER A 444 9.23 -9.20 5.10
CA SER A 444 8.98 -8.70 3.75
C SER A 444 9.95 -9.35 2.77
N LYS A 445 9.44 -9.66 1.57
CA LYS A 445 10.23 -10.18 0.47
C LYS A 445 9.81 -9.47 -0.82
N LYS A 446 10.81 -8.94 -1.56
CA LYS A 446 10.62 -8.35 -2.88
C LYS A 446 11.54 -9.03 -3.88
N ASN A 447 10.98 -9.52 -4.99
CA ASN A 447 11.70 -10.08 -6.11
C ASN A 447 11.48 -9.17 -7.31
N TYR A 448 12.57 -8.71 -7.90
CA TYR A 448 12.53 -7.96 -9.15
C TYR A 448 13.26 -8.72 -10.24
N LYS A 449 12.64 -8.81 -11.42
CA LYS A 449 13.23 -9.42 -12.62
C LYS A 449 12.94 -8.52 -13.81
N SER A 450 13.93 -8.32 -14.65
CA SER A 450 13.75 -7.67 -15.95
C SER A 450 14.44 -8.50 -17.01
N TYR A 451 13.70 -8.94 -18.02
CA TYR A 451 14.23 -9.77 -19.10
C TYR A 451 13.42 -9.63 -20.38
N LEU A 452 14.05 -9.93 -21.51
CA LEU A 452 13.37 -10.10 -22.77
C LEU A 452 12.51 -11.37 -22.70
N LYS A 453 11.22 -11.23 -22.98
CA LYS A 453 10.33 -12.37 -23.17
C LYS A 453 10.57 -12.96 -24.57
N LEU A 454 11.68 -13.66 -24.75
CA LEU A 454 11.88 -14.49 -25.93
C LEU A 454 10.72 -15.49 -25.96
N LEU A 455 10.08 -15.59 -27.11
CA LEU A 455 8.91 -16.46 -27.35
C LEU A 455 9.18 -17.87 -26.82
N LYS A 456 8.68 -18.13 -25.61
CA LYS A 456 8.83 -19.42 -24.93
C LYS A 456 8.10 -20.56 -25.65
N ASP A 457 7.23 -20.22 -26.60
CA ASP A 457 6.29 -21.13 -27.26
C ASP A 457 6.76 -21.69 -28.59
N LYS A 458 7.91 -21.26 -29.09
CA LYS A 458 8.58 -21.95 -30.21
C LYS A 458 9.93 -22.39 -29.67
N ASN A 459 10.20 -23.72 -29.77
CA ASN A 459 11.49 -24.36 -29.47
C ASN A 459 12.66 -23.75 -30.28
N ILE A 460 12.89 -22.45 -30.12
CA ILE A 460 14.06 -21.79 -30.65
C ILE A 460 15.19 -22.11 -29.68
N ILE A 461 15.90 -23.17 -29.96
CA ILE A 461 17.19 -23.49 -29.37
C ILE A 461 18.14 -22.41 -29.89
N LEU A 462 18.33 -21.34 -29.10
CA LEU A 462 19.42 -20.40 -29.34
C LEU A 462 20.73 -21.18 -29.29
N ASP A 463 21.53 -21.08 -30.35
CA ASP A 463 22.86 -21.66 -30.42
C ASP A 463 23.65 -21.27 -29.15
N HIS A 464 24.40 -22.24 -28.62
CA HIS A 464 25.17 -22.11 -27.40
C HIS A 464 26.20 -20.95 -27.47
N ASN A 465 26.65 -20.53 -28.65
CA ASN A 465 27.56 -19.43 -28.91
C ASN A 465 26.85 -18.05 -28.81
N LEU A 466 25.57 -17.96 -29.19
CA LEU A 466 24.74 -16.80 -28.97
C LEU A 466 24.39 -16.64 -27.47
N ARG A 467 24.25 -17.72 -26.71
CA ARG A 467 24.06 -17.67 -25.26
C ARG A 467 25.20 -16.99 -24.51
N LYS A 468 26.45 -17.08 -24.99
CA LYS A 468 27.59 -16.39 -24.36
C LYS A 468 27.64 -14.89 -24.67
N LYS A 469 27.14 -14.46 -25.82
CA LYS A 469 27.09 -13.04 -26.22
C LYS A 469 25.85 -12.33 -25.67
N TYR A 470 24.77 -13.07 -25.46
CA TYR A 470 23.51 -12.62 -24.87
C TYR A 470 23.33 -13.17 -23.45
N ILE A 471 24.35 -13.02 -22.60
CA ILE A 471 24.09 -13.04 -21.17
C ILE A 471 23.22 -11.81 -20.93
N ILE A 472 21.91 -12.04 -21.05
CA ILE A 472 20.91 -11.22 -20.42
C ILE A 472 21.46 -11.01 -19.02
N LYS A 473 21.81 -9.77 -18.68
CA LYS A 473 22.12 -9.43 -17.31
C LYS A 473 20.83 -9.71 -16.52
N ASN A 474 20.65 -10.97 -16.15
CA ASN A 474 19.68 -11.32 -15.14
C ASN A 474 20.17 -10.73 -13.85
N TYR A 475 19.80 -9.48 -13.59
CA TYR A 475 19.89 -8.91 -12.26
C TYR A 475 18.80 -9.59 -11.44
N GLN A 476 19.13 -10.78 -10.95
CA GLN A 476 18.34 -11.45 -9.94
C GLN A 476 18.81 -10.88 -8.60
N PHE A 477 18.15 -9.82 -8.16
CA PHE A 477 18.32 -9.34 -6.80
C PHE A 477 17.42 -10.18 -5.90
N ASP A 478 18.00 -11.21 -5.30
CA ASP A 478 17.41 -11.94 -4.20
C ASP A 478 17.66 -11.10 -2.93
N ASN A 479 16.83 -10.09 -2.70
CA ASN A 479 16.85 -9.38 -1.43
C ASN A 479 16.14 -10.25 -0.39
N LYS A 480 16.89 -11.16 0.20
CA LYS A 480 16.47 -11.84 1.42
C LYS A 480 16.74 -10.88 2.57
N PHE A 481 15.77 -10.07 2.93
CA PHE A 481 15.80 -9.39 4.21
C PHE A 481 15.32 -10.38 5.26
N LYS A 482 16.26 -10.85 6.06
CA LYS A 482 16.00 -11.36 7.39
C LYS A 482 16.24 -10.19 8.32
N ASP A 483 15.19 -9.43 8.59
CA ASP A 483 15.21 -8.59 9.78
C ASP A 483 14.90 -9.50 10.96
N LEU A 484 15.94 -9.70 11.74
CA LEU A 484 15.87 -10.33 13.05
C LEU A 484 15.28 -9.36 14.04
#